data_2f2e70e7b47b90c5e46bfa8401c50ef3
#
_entry.id   2f2e70e7b47b90c5e46bfa8401c50ef3
#
_cell.length_a   1.000
_cell.length_b   1.000
_cell.length_c   1.000
_cell.angle_alpha   90.00
_cell.angle_beta   90.00
_cell.angle_gamma   90.00
#
_symmetry.space_group_name_H-M   'P 1'
#
loop_
_entity.id
_entity.type
_entity.pdbx_description
1 polymer ?
#
loop_
_entity_poly.entity_id
_entity_poly.type
_entity_poly.pdbx_seq_one_letter_code
_entity_poly.pdbx_strand_id
1 'polypeptide(L)'
;QEEWVSQYEAYENAIILDVRTENEYNDGAIANSINIDIYEGQGFIDKLQELDKSKKYFVYCRSGARSAKACELMQSLGFENSYNLLGGILGWTGEVVSP
;
A
#
# COMPACT_ATOMS: atom_id res chain seq x y z
N GLN A 1 2.51 5.81 12.28
CA GLN A 1 3.58 5.03 11.64
C GLN A 1 4.03 3.84 12.49
N GLU A 2 4.30 4.07 13.76
CA GLU A 2 4.76 3.01 14.68
C GLU A 2 3.75 1.87 14.79
N GLU A 3 2.47 2.19 14.92
CA GLU A 3 1.42 1.19 15.02
C GLU A 3 1.28 0.41 13.70
N TRP A 4 1.35 1.10 12.57
CA TRP A 4 1.28 0.48 11.25
C TRP A 4 2.43 -0.51 11.06
N VAL A 5 3.66 -0.12 11.45
CA VAL A 5 4.85 -0.98 11.39
C VAL A 5 4.71 -2.18 12.33
N SER A 6 4.29 -1.94 13.57
CA SER A 6 4.09 -3.02 14.55
C SER A 6 3.10 -4.05 14.05
N GLN A 7 1.99 -3.60 13.46
CA GLN A 7 0.99 -4.50 12.92
C GLN A 7 1.52 -5.27 11.72
N TYR A 8 2.26 -4.61 10.83
CA TYR A 8 2.88 -5.28 9.69
C TYR A 8 3.82 -6.40 10.15
N GLU A 9 4.67 -6.10 11.13
CA GLU A 9 5.64 -7.06 11.63
C GLU A 9 5.01 -8.22 12.37
N ALA A 10 3.78 -8.04 12.89
CA ALA A 10 3.06 -9.08 13.62
C ALA A 10 2.48 -10.17 12.71
N TYR A 11 2.36 -9.92 11.41
CA TYR A 11 1.72 -10.85 10.47
C TYR A 11 2.71 -11.38 9.44
N GLU A 12 2.81 -12.70 9.37
CA GLU A 12 3.78 -13.40 8.52
C GLU A 12 3.61 -13.13 7.02
N ASN A 13 2.36 -13.03 6.56
CA ASN A 13 2.05 -12.90 5.14
C ASN A 13 1.49 -11.51 4.80
N ALA A 14 1.83 -10.50 5.60
CA ALA A 14 1.40 -9.14 5.33
C ALA A 14 2.14 -8.59 4.10
N ILE A 15 1.45 -7.76 3.34
CA ILE A 15 1.96 -7.16 2.11
C ILE A 15 1.93 -5.65 2.25
N ILE A 16 3.05 -4.99 1.90
CA ILE A 16 3.10 -3.54 1.80
C ILE A 16 2.77 -3.17 0.36
N LEU A 17 1.74 -2.34 0.18
CA LEU A 17 1.25 -1.94 -1.13
C LEU A 17 1.45 -0.44 -1.35
N ASP A 18 2.27 -0.11 -2.35
CA ASP A 18 2.49 1.26 -2.80
C ASP A 18 1.53 1.55 -3.95
N VAL A 19 0.64 2.54 -3.75
CA VAL A 19 -0.37 2.89 -4.76
C VAL A 19 -0.02 4.15 -5.56
N ARG A 20 1.24 4.59 -5.47
CA ARG A 20 1.75 5.72 -6.24
C ARG A 20 2.05 5.32 -7.68
N THR A 21 2.44 6.28 -8.50
CA THR A 21 2.86 6.00 -9.86
C THR A 21 4.15 5.18 -9.87
N GLU A 22 4.42 4.51 -10.99
CA GLU A 22 5.65 3.74 -11.17
C GLU A 22 6.89 4.63 -11.03
N ASN A 23 6.83 5.85 -11.56
CA ASN A 23 7.95 6.79 -11.45
C ASN A 23 8.24 7.15 -9.99
N GLU A 24 7.21 7.42 -9.20
CA GLU A 24 7.38 7.68 -7.77
C GLU A 24 7.98 6.48 -7.06
N TYR A 25 7.49 5.30 -7.36
CA TYR A 25 7.96 4.04 -6.79
C TYR A 25 9.45 3.81 -7.10
N ASN A 26 9.84 4.04 -8.34
CA ASN A 26 11.23 3.85 -8.76
C ASN A 26 12.19 4.88 -8.15
N ASP A 27 11.69 6.06 -7.79
CA ASP A 27 12.49 7.11 -7.14
C ASP A 27 12.74 6.84 -5.65
N GLY A 28 12.11 5.82 -5.11
CA GLY A 28 12.30 5.43 -3.71
C GLY A 28 11.01 4.88 -3.14
N ALA A 29 11.06 3.70 -2.55
CA ALA A 29 9.90 3.01 -2.02
C ALA A 29 10.22 2.39 -0.66
N ILE A 30 9.18 2.16 0.13
CA ILE A 30 9.33 1.43 1.39
C ILE A 30 9.80 0.01 1.06
N ALA A 31 10.80 -0.46 1.80
CA ALA A 31 11.38 -1.78 1.57
C ALA A 31 10.30 -2.87 1.56
N ASN A 32 10.42 -3.82 0.64
CA ASN A 32 9.52 -4.96 0.48
C ASN A 32 8.13 -4.62 -0.05
N SER A 33 7.89 -3.39 -0.51
CA SER A 33 6.60 -3.02 -1.07
C SER A 33 6.44 -3.50 -2.51
N ILE A 34 5.19 -3.72 -2.91
CA ILE A 34 4.82 -3.92 -4.31
C ILE A 34 4.07 -2.68 -4.79
N ASN A 35 4.12 -2.40 -6.08
CA ASN A 35 3.52 -1.18 -6.64
C ASN A 35 2.35 -1.52 -7.57
N ILE A 36 1.21 -0.91 -7.28
CA ILE A 36 0.05 -0.90 -8.20
C ILE A 36 -0.49 0.53 -8.21
N ASP A 37 -0.38 1.20 -9.35
CA ASP A 37 -0.71 2.62 -9.49
C ASP A 37 -2.23 2.85 -9.48
N ILE A 38 -2.72 3.59 -8.48
CA ILE A 38 -4.16 3.90 -8.34
C ILE A 38 -4.70 4.70 -9.53
N TYR A 39 -3.83 5.45 -10.23
CA TYR A 39 -4.26 6.24 -11.38
C TYR A 39 -4.53 5.43 -12.64
N GLU A 40 -4.26 4.13 -12.62
CA GLU A 40 -4.59 3.24 -13.73
C GLU A 40 -6.10 2.96 -13.87
N GLY A 41 -6.90 3.49 -12.97
CA GLY A 41 -8.36 3.35 -13.04
C GLY A 41 -8.83 1.90 -13.01
N GLN A 42 -9.46 1.43 -14.08
CA GLN A 42 -9.92 0.04 -14.16
C GLN A 42 -8.76 -0.94 -14.04
N GLY A 43 -7.59 -0.59 -14.60
CA GLY A 43 -6.38 -1.42 -14.48
C GLY A 43 -5.96 -1.64 -13.03
N PHE A 44 -6.09 -0.63 -12.19
CA PHE A 44 -5.83 -0.75 -10.75
C PHE A 44 -6.78 -1.77 -10.11
N ILE A 45 -8.06 -1.65 -10.40
CA ILE A 45 -9.09 -2.57 -9.89
C ILE A 45 -8.83 -4.00 -10.36
N ASP A 46 -8.50 -4.18 -11.63
CA ASP A 46 -8.21 -5.50 -12.21
C ASP A 46 -7.02 -6.17 -11.51
N LYS A 47 -5.97 -5.40 -11.24
CA LYS A 47 -4.80 -5.91 -10.53
C LYS A 47 -5.11 -6.26 -9.08
N LEU A 48 -5.93 -5.44 -8.41
CA LEU A 48 -6.38 -5.76 -7.05
C LEU A 48 -7.15 -7.07 -7.01
N GLN A 49 -7.98 -7.34 -8.02
CA GLN A 49 -8.78 -8.56 -8.06
C GLN A 49 -7.94 -9.83 -8.18
N GLU A 50 -6.69 -9.71 -8.61
CA GLU A 50 -5.75 -10.83 -8.68
C GLU A 50 -5.08 -11.13 -7.35
N LEU A 51 -5.21 -10.23 -6.36
CA LEU A 51 -4.59 -10.41 -5.04
C LEU A 51 -5.46 -11.28 -4.14
N ASP A 52 -4.81 -11.95 -3.19
CA ASP A 52 -5.50 -12.74 -2.17
C ASP A 52 -6.15 -11.80 -1.16
N LYS A 53 -7.48 -11.74 -1.16
CA LYS A 53 -8.26 -10.81 -0.33
C LYS A 53 -8.25 -11.15 1.16
N SER A 54 -7.80 -12.34 1.53
CA SER A 54 -7.72 -12.76 2.93
C SER A 54 -6.44 -12.29 3.62
N LYS A 55 -5.45 -11.83 2.86
CA LYS A 55 -4.20 -11.31 3.42
C LYS A 55 -4.39 -9.90 3.96
N LYS A 56 -3.41 -9.45 4.75
CA LYS A 56 -3.40 -8.11 5.32
C LYS A 56 -2.53 -7.21 4.47
N TYR A 57 -3.09 -6.08 4.06
CA TYR A 57 -2.44 -5.13 3.16
C TYR A 57 -2.16 -3.82 3.89
N PHE A 58 -0.91 -3.43 3.89
CA PHE A 58 -0.42 -2.20 4.51
C PHE A 58 -0.12 -1.22 3.39
N VAL A 59 -1.01 -0.24 3.22
CA VAL A 59 -1.12 0.57 2.02
C VAL A 59 -0.57 1.96 2.27
N TYR A 60 0.21 2.48 1.32
CA TYR A 60 0.72 3.83 1.43
C TYR A 60 0.79 4.54 0.07
N CYS A 61 0.85 5.87 0.14
CA CYS A 61 1.16 6.72 -1.00
C CYS A 61 2.12 7.81 -0.53
N ARG A 62 2.13 8.95 -1.19
CA ARG A 62 3.03 10.04 -0.83
C ARG A 62 2.63 10.67 0.51
N SER A 63 1.35 11.04 0.67
CA SER A 63 0.86 11.79 1.84
C SER A 63 -0.26 11.10 2.61
N GLY A 64 -0.81 10.00 2.10
CA GLY A 64 -1.89 9.26 2.72
C GLY A 64 -3.26 9.41 2.05
N ALA A 65 -3.41 10.37 1.12
CA ALA A 65 -4.71 10.63 0.48
C ALA A 65 -5.10 9.56 -0.55
N ARG A 66 -4.20 9.22 -1.46
CA ARG A 66 -4.46 8.18 -2.47
C ARG A 66 -4.62 6.82 -1.82
N SER A 67 -3.81 6.53 -0.81
CA SER A 67 -3.88 5.25 -0.11
C SER A 67 -5.15 5.11 0.72
N ALA A 68 -5.69 6.21 1.25
CA ALA A 68 -7.00 6.19 1.92
C ALA A 68 -8.10 5.76 0.94
N LYS A 69 -8.08 6.31 -0.28
CA LYS A 69 -9.02 5.91 -1.34
C LYS A 69 -8.82 4.45 -1.75
N ALA A 70 -7.56 4.01 -1.83
CA ALA A 70 -7.24 2.63 -2.16
C ALA A 70 -7.82 1.68 -1.12
N CYS A 71 -7.68 2.01 0.17
CA CYS A 71 -8.26 1.19 1.24
C CYS A 71 -9.78 1.11 1.16
N GLU A 72 -10.45 2.23 0.86
CA GLU A 72 -11.90 2.25 0.67
C GLU A 72 -12.33 1.33 -0.48
N LEU A 73 -11.62 1.41 -1.62
CA LEU A 73 -11.87 0.56 -2.77
C LEU A 73 -11.64 -0.91 -2.44
N MET A 74 -10.55 -1.21 -1.77
CA MET A 74 -10.22 -2.59 -1.37
C MET A 74 -11.31 -3.15 -0.46
N GLN A 75 -11.80 -2.36 0.49
CA GLN A 75 -12.88 -2.78 1.38
C GLN A 75 -14.14 -3.10 0.57
N SER A 76 -14.50 -2.26 -0.38
CA SER A 76 -15.67 -2.47 -1.23
C SER A 76 -15.54 -3.70 -2.14
N LEU A 77 -14.31 -4.10 -2.45
CA LEU A 77 -14.02 -5.27 -3.29
C LEU A 77 -13.91 -6.57 -2.47
N GLY A 78 -14.09 -6.49 -1.16
CA GLY A 78 -14.09 -7.66 -0.30
C GLY A 78 -12.77 -7.98 0.39
N PHE A 79 -11.82 -7.06 0.38
CA PHE A 79 -10.58 -7.23 1.14
C PHE A 79 -10.89 -7.13 2.62
N GLU A 80 -10.44 -8.12 3.37
CA GLU A 80 -10.75 -8.21 4.81
C GLU A 80 -9.96 -7.20 5.64
N ASN A 81 -8.73 -6.92 5.23
CA ASN A 81 -7.82 -6.09 6.03
C ASN A 81 -6.98 -5.19 5.13
N SER A 82 -7.18 -3.88 5.22
CA SER A 82 -6.32 -2.89 4.58
C SER A 82 -6.09 -1.74 5.54
N TYR A 83 -4.84 -1.32 5.69
CA TYR A 83 -4.43 -0.32 6.68
C TYR A 83 -3.66 0.80 6.00
N ASN A 84 -4.15 2.03 6.14
CA ASN A 84 -3.53 3.20 5.52
C ASN A 84 -2.40 3.75 6.40
N LEU A 85 -1.23 4.02 5.79
CA LEU A 85 -0.15 4.72 6.47
C LEU A 85 -0.45 6.22 6.44
N LEU A 86 -0.91 6.76 7.56
CA LEU A 86 -1.17 8.19 7.71
C LEU A 86 0.14 8.96 7.53
N GLY A 87 0.07 10.04 6.74
CA GLY A 87 1.27 10.82 6.40
C GLY A 87 2.11 10.26 5.27
N GLY A 88 1.87 9.02 4.87
CA GLY A 88 2.52 8.39 3.72
C GLY A 88 4.03 8.31 3.84
N ILE A 89 4.70 8.13 2.69
CA ILE A 89 6.16 8.02 2.66
C ILE A 89 6.86 9.33 3.05
N LEU A 90 6.18 10.48 2.93
CA LEU A 90 6.74 11.76 3.36
C LEU A 90 7.09 11.76 4.85
N GLY A 91 6.26 11.11 5.67
CA GLY A 91 6.51 11.01 7.10
C GLY A 91 7.25 9.74 7.52
N TRP A 92 7.65 8.92 6.57
CA TRP A 92 8.25 7.62 6.84
C TRP A 92 9.69 7.77 7.33
N THR A 93 10.02 7.08 8.42
CA THR A 93 11.38 7.08 8.99
C THR A 93 12.09 5.73 8.85
N GLY A 94 11.42 4.75 8.26
CA GLY A 94 11.99 3.43 8.01
C GLY A 94 12.84 3.37 6.76
N GLU A 95 13.20 2.17 6.37
CA GLU A 95 14.07 1.94 5.20
C GLU A 95 13.35 2.27 3.88
N VAL A 96 14.04 3.00 3.02
CA VAL A 96 13.62 3.31 1.65
C VAL A 96 14.62 2.71 0.69
N VAL A 97 14.12 2.02 -0.33
CA VAL A 97 14.96 1.36 -1.32
C VAL A 97 14.70 1.91 -2.71
N SER A 98 15.61 1.64 -3.65
CA SER A 98 15.43 1.94 -5.07
C SER A 98 15.13 0.62 -5.76
N PRO A 99 13.86 0.36 -6.06
CA PRO A 99 13.45 -0.91 -6.67
C PRO A 99 14.03 -1.13 -8.06
#